data_7af21678a9f3696893e9b6580935a832
#
_entry.id   7af21678a9f3696893e9b6580935a832
#
_cell.length_a   1.000
_cell.length_b   1.000
_cell.length_c   1.000
_cell.angle_alpha   90.00
_cell.angle_beta   90.00
_cell.angle_gamma   90.00
#
_symmetry.space_group_name_H-M   'P 1'
#
loop_
_entity.id
_entity.type
_entity.pdbx_description
1 polymer ?
#
loop_
_entity_poly.entity_id
_entity_poly.type
_entity_poly.pdbx_seq_one_letter_code
_entity_poly.pdbx_strand_id
1 'polypeptide(L)'
;MSDITTADVRAELEAWLGENWDPDLTVVEWWERLYDARWSSPAMPVEAGGRGYGRDLASEVSTVLAEANVVGPPTGLGLMLAAPTIAVHGTPEQVDRYIPEILDGTVAWCQLFSEPGAGSDLAGL
;
A
#
# COMPACT_ATOMS: atom_id res chain seq x y z
N MET A 1 -8.53 -16.13 21.09
CA MET A 1 -7.94 -14.92 20.46
C MET A 1 -9.09 -14.02 20.06
N SER A 2 -9.14 -12.81 20.58
CA SER A 2 -10.16 -11.84 20.13
C SER A 2 -9.77 -11.33 18.74
N ASP A 3 -10.74 -11.28 17.83
CA ASP A 3 -10.52 -10.73 16.51
C ASP A 3 -10.29 -9.21 16.64
N ILE A 4 -9.33 -8.69 15.88
CA ILE A 4 -9.05 -7.24 15.77
C ILE A 4 -10.29 -6.58 15.19
N THR A 5 -10.73 -5.48 15.80
CA THR A 5 -11.89 -4.70 15.35
C THR A 5 -11.45 -3.41 14.65
N THR A 6 -12.37 -2.77 13.92
CA THR A 6 -12.12 -1.43 13.34
C THR A 6 -11.78 -0.40 14.40
N ALA A 7 -12.39 -0.50 15.60
CA ALA A 7 -12.06 0.39 16.71
C ALA A 7 -10.61 0.22 17.21
N ASP A 8 -10.11 -1.03 17.24
CA ASP A 8 -8.73 -1.31 17.61
C ASP A 8 -7.75 -0.74 16.59
N VAL A 9 -8.04 -0.92 15.29
CA VAL A 9 -7.24 -0.36 14.20
C VAL A 9 -7.20 1.16 14.27
N ARG A 10 -8.36 1.80 14.50
CA ARG A 10 -8.46 3.25 14.65
C ARG A 10 -7.58 3.74 15.81
N ALA A 11 -7.73 3.16 16.97
CA ALA A 11 -6.99 3.56 18.17
C ALA A 11 -5.47 3.40 17.97
N GLU A 12 -5.02 2.29 17.37
CA GLU A 12 -3.61 2.05 17.08
C GLU A 12 -3.06 3.07 16.09
N LEU A 13 -3.77 3.31 14.99
CA LEU A 13 -3.32 4.23 13.95
C LEU A 13 -3.33 5.69 14.42
N GLU A 14 -4.36 6.12 15.14
CA GLU A 14 -4.41 7.47 15.71
C GLU A 14 -3.25 7.73 16.69
N ALA A 15 -2.94 6.77 17.55
CA ALA A 15 -1.80 6.85 18.45
C ALA A 15 -0.47 6.94 17.68
N TRP A 16 -0.30 6.07 16.66
CA TRP A 16 0.88 6.08 15.80
C TRP A 16 1.04 7.40 15.03
N LEU A 17 -0.05 7.96 14.50
CA LEU A 17 -0.05 9.25 13.82
C LEU A 17 0.39 10.38 14.76
N GLY A 18 -0.07 10.39 16.01
CA GLY A 18 0.32 11.36 17.01
C GLY A 18 1.82 11.40 17.31
N GLU A 19 2.50 10.27 17.14
CA GLU A 19 3.93 10.13 17.40
C GLU A 19 4.79 10.29 16.14
N ASN A 20 4.25 10.02 14.95
CA ASN A 20 5.04 9.87 13.73
C ASN A 20 4.73 10.90 12.64
N TRP A 21 3.55 11.50 12.63
CA TRP A 21 3.23 12.53 11.65
C TRP A 21 3.88 13.87 12.01
N ASP A 22 4.57 14.45 11.02
CA ASP A 22 5.15 15.78 11.11
C ASP A 22 4.96 16.46 9.74
N PRO A 23 4.31 17.64 9.68
CA PRO A 23 4.07 18.35 8.41
C PRO A 23 5.35 18.84 7.73
N ASP A 24 6.48 18.87 8.43
CA ASP A 24 7.78 19.27 7.87
C ASP A 24 8.52 18.10 7.20
N LEU A 25 8.01 16.87 7.31
CA LEU A 25 8.56 15.72 6.59
C LEU A 25 8.37 15.86 5.08
N THR A 26 9.36 15.41 4.32
CA THR A 26 9.16 15.17 2.90
C THR A 26 8.19 14.01 2.68
N VAL A 27 7.54 13.97 1.52
CA VAL A 27 6.65 12.86 1.15
C VAL A 27 7.37 11.52 1.19
N VAL A 28 8.64 11.49 0.75
CA VAL A 28 9.46 10.27 0.75
C VAL A 28 9.68 9.76 2.18
N GLU A 29 10.10 10.62 3.09
CA GLU A 29 10.29 10.25 4.51
C GLU A 29 8.99 9.80 5.16
N TRP A 30 7.87 10.43 4.82
CA TRP A 30 6.57 10.03 5.32
C TRP A 30 6.14 8.65 4.80
N TRP A 31 6.30 8.39 3.51
CA TRP A 31 5.99 7.09 2.93
C TRP A 31 6.86 5.96 3.47
N GLU A 32 8.14 6.23 3.74
CA GLU A 32 9.03 5.29 4.40
C GLU A 32 8.51 4.94 5.81
N ARG A 33 8.09 5.92 6.60
CA ARG A 33 7.46 5.70 7.91
C ARG A 33 6.18 4.85 7.83
N LEU A 34 5.31 5.18 6.87
CA LEU A 34 4.09 4.39 6.63
C LEU A 34 4.40 2.94 6.26
N TYR A 35 5.41 2.74 5.42
CA TYR A 35 5.85 1.41 5.03
C TYR A 35 6.43 0.63 6.20
N ASP A 36 7.33 1.19 6.95
CA ASP A 36 7.99 0.56 8.11
C ASP A 36 6.96 0.14 9.18
N ALA A 37 5.94 0.96 9.39
CA ALA A 37 4.84 0.66 10.30
C ALA A 37 3.72 -0.18 9.67
N ARG A 38 3.86 -0.59 8.40
CA ARG A 38 2.91 -1.42 7.64
C ARG A 38 1.53 -0.77 7.42
N TRP A 39 1.50 0.55 7.35
CA TRP A 39 0.28 1.31 7.06
C TRP A 39 0.09 1.65 5.58
N SER A 40 1.14 1.49 4.74
CA SER A 40 1.07 1.79 3.29
C SER A 40 0.03 0.96 2.56
N SER A 41 0.01 -0.34 2.80
CA SER A 41 -0.96 -1.27 2.18
C SER A 41 -1.36 -2.36 3.18
N PRO A 42 -2.23 -2.02 4.13
CA PRO A 42 -2.58 -2.93 5.23
C PRO A 42 -3.31 -4.21 4.77
N ALA A 43 -3.94 -4.20 3.60
CA ALA A 43 -4.58 -5.39 3.03
C ALA A 43 -3.60 -6.41 2.45
N MET A 44 -2.36 -6.01 2.18
CA MET A 44 -1.33 -6.94 1.69
C MET A 44 -1.01 -8.00 2.76
N PRO A 45 -0.61 -9.21 2.33
CA PRO A 45 -0.11 -10.22 3.25
C PRO A 45 1.05 -9.70 4.10
N VAL A 46 1.20 -10.26 5.29
CA VAL A 46 2.26 -9.86 6.23
C VAL A 46 3.66 -10.08 5.62
N GLU A 47 3.85 -11.18 4.90
CA GLU A 47 5.09 -11.51 4.18
C GLU A 47 5.39 -10.54 3.03
N ALA A 48 4.40 -9.82 2.56
CA ALA A 48 4.52 -8.80 1.50
C ALA A 48 4.50 -7.35 2.05
N GLY A 49 4.71 -7.17 3.34
CA GLY A 49 4.83 -5.85 3.95
C GLY A 49 3.50 -5.24 4.43
N GLY A 50 2.39 -5.98 4.34
CA GLY A 50 1.10 -5.55 4.86
C GLY A 50 0.80 -6.06 6.26
N ARG A 51 -0.45 -5.97 6.65
CA ARG A 51 -0.99 -6.46 7.93
C ARG A 51 -1.94 -7.65 7.78
N GLY A 52 -2.20 -8.07 6.55
CA GLY A 52 -3.16 -9.13 6.25
C GLY A 52 -4.60 -8.74 6.59
N TYR A 53 -4.91 -7.46 6.61
CA TYR A 53 -6.24 -6.97 6.95
C TYR A 53 -7.25 -7.29 5.86
N GLY A 54 -8.46 -7.71 6.28
CA GLY A 54 -9.62 -7.76 5.40
C GLY A 54 -10.08 -6.36 4.98
N ARG A 55 -11.07 -6.33 4.08
CA ARG A 55 -11.57 -5.09 3.48
C ARG A 55 -11.99 -4.04 4.52
N ASP A 56 -12.71 -4.46 5.56
CA ASP A 56 -13.26 -3.53 6.55
C ASP A 56 -12.16 -2.85 7.36
N LEU A 57 -11.16 -3.61 7.82
CA LEU A 57 -10.03 -3.06 8.56
C LEU A 57 -9.13 -2.18 7.68
N ALA A 58 -8.89 -2.58 6.43
CA ALA A 58 -8.13 -1.78 5.47
C ALA A 58 -8.85 -0.47 5.11
N SER A 59 -10.17 -0.51 4.98
CA SER A 59 -10.99 0.69 4.76
C SER A 59 -10.93 1.65 5.94
N GLU A 60 -10.92 1.13 7.17
CA GLU A 60 -10.78 1.95 8.37
C GLU A 60 -9.45 2.70 8.39
N VAL A 61 -8.35 2.05 7.99
CA VAL A 61 -7.05 2.73 7.85
C VAL A 61 -7.15 3.93 6.90
N SER A 62 -7.76 3.74 5.74
CA SER A 62 -7.94 4.82 4.77
C SER A 62 -8.79 5.96 5.33
N THR A 63 -9.83 5.63 6.08
CA THR A 63 -10.72 6.61 6.73
C THR A 63 -9.95 7.43 7.77
N VAL A 64 -9.20 6.78 8.65
CA VAL A 64 -8.43 7.46 9.70
C VAL A 64 -7.36 8.38 9.10
N LEU A 65 -6.63 7.93 8.07
CA LEU A 65 -5.65 8.77 7.39
C LEU A 65 -6.30 10.02 6.76
N ALA A 66 -7.47 9.85 6.13
CA ALA A 66 -8.21 10.96 5.53
C ALA A 66 -8.72 11.96 6.59
N GLU A 67 -9.29 11.46 7.68
CA GLU A 67 -9.78 12.30 8.80
C GLU A 67 -8.64 13.06 9.49
N ALA A 68 -7.48 12.45 9.61
CA ALA A 68 -6.27 13.10 10.15
C ALA A 68 -5.66 14.14 9.20
N ASN A 69 -6.16 14.22 7.96
CA ASN A 69 -5.67 15.14 6.94
C ASN A 69 -4.15 15.04 6.70
N VAL A 70 -3.63 13.83 6.74
CA VAL A 70 -2.24 13.52 6.43
C VAL A 70 -2.09 13.07 4.98
N VAL A 71 -0.88 13.13 4.45
CA VAL A 71 -0.60 12.58 3.12
C VAL A 71 -0.82 11.07 3.14
N GLY A 72 -1.63 10.56 2.20
CA GLY A 72 -1.86 9.13 2.05
C GLY A 72 -0.64 8.37 1.54
N PRO A 73 -0.69 7.03 1.53
CA PRO A 73 0.38 6.20 0.99
C PRO A 73 0.57 6.42 -0.53
N PRO A 74 1.68 5.91 -1.10
CA PRO A 74 1.85 5.90 -2.56
C PRO A 74 0.63 5.32 -3.26
N THR A 75 0.27 5.88 -4.40
CA THR A 75 -0.86 5.41 -5.22
C THR A 75 -0.39 5.07 -6.63
N GLY A 76 -1.27 4.48 -7.42
CA GLY A 76 -1.01 4.16 -8.80
C GLY A 76 -0.93 2.67 -9.08
N LEU A 77 -0.51 2.33 -10.30
CA LEU A 77 -0.56 0.96 -10.82
C LEU A 77 0.36 -0.01 -10.05
N GLY A 78 1.45 0.48 -9.50
CA GLY A 78 2.31 -0.33 -8.65
C GLY A 78 1.57 -0.89 -7.44
N LEU A 79 0.97 0.00 -6.65
CA LEU A 79 0.25 -0.39 -5.43
C LEU A 79 -1.07 -1.11 -5.72
N MET A 80 -1.79 -0.68 -6.78
CA MET A 80 -3.13 -1.20 -7.09
C MET A 80 -3.11 -2.53 -7.83
N LEU A 81 -2.12 -2.79 -8.66
CA LEU A 81 -2.06 -3.95 -9.55
C LEU A 81 -0.79 -4.77 -9.38
N ALA A 82 0.40 -4.16 -9.51
CA ALA A 82 1.66 -4.90 -9.54
C ALA A 82 1.93 -5.59 -8.20
N ALA A 83 1.87 -4.87 -7.08
CA ALA A 83 2.16 -5.43 -5.77
C ALA A 83 1.21 -6.57 -5.38
N PRO A 84 -0.14 -6.45 -5.51
CA PRO A 84 -1.04 -7.55 -5.24
C PRO A 84 -0.81 -8.76 -6.16
N THR A 85 -0.51 -8.53 -7.44
CA THR A 85 -0.22 -9.59 -8.40
C THR A 85 1.05 -10.36 -8.02
N ILE A 86 2.12 -9.63 -7.69
CA ILE A 86 3.39 -10.24 -7.26
C ILE A 86 3.22 -10.98 -5.93
N ALA A 87 2.44 -10.44 -5.00
CA ALA A 87 2.18 -11.08 -3.71
C ALA A 87 1.47 -12.44 -3.86
N VAL A 88 0.56 -12.57 -4.83
CA VAL A 88 -0.22 -13.80 -5.07
C VAL A 88 0.52 -14.79 -5.96
N HIS A 89 1.20 -14.33 -7.00
CA HIS A 89 1.73 -15.16 -8.07
C HIS A 89 3.26 -15.17 -8.14
N GLY A 90 3.93 -14.24 -7.47
CA GLY A 90 5.39 -14.15 -7.47
C GLY A 90 6.05 -15.19 -6.58
N THR A 91 7.35 -15.42 -6.83
CA THR A 91 8.19 -16.19 -5.92
C THR A 91 8.53 -15.35 -4.69
N PRO A 92 8.97 -15.96 -3.55
CA PRO A 92 9.45 -15.19 -2.40
C PRO A 92 10.52 -14.17 -2.77
N GLU A 93 11.44 -14.50 -3.66
CA GLU A 93 12.50 -13.61 -4.14
C GLU A 93 11.92 -12.41 -4.91
N GLN A 94 10.87 -12.62 -5.69
CA GLN A 94 10.17 -11.54 -6.41
C GLN A 94 9.40 -10.63 -5.45
N VAL A 95 8.75 -11.20 -4.45
CA VAL A 95 8.08 -10.45 -3.39
C VAL A 95 9.09 -9.55 -2.68
N ASP A 96 10.20 -10.11 -2.21
CA ASP A 96 11.23 -9.37 -1.48
C ASP A 96 11.94 -8.32 -2.36
N ARG A 97 12.05 -8.58 -3.66
CA ARG A 97 12.73 -7.68 -4.61
C ARG A 97 11.90 -6.48 -5.02
N TYR A 98 10.60 -6.66 -5.28
CA TYR A 98 9.79 -5.65 -5.97
C TYR A 98 8.76 -4.96 -5.07
N ILE A 99 8.16 -5.64 -4.12
CA ILE A 99 7.07 -5.07 -3.33
C ILE A 99 7.52 -3.96 -2.39
N PRO A 100 8.65 -4.05 -1.66
CA PRO A 100 9.07 -2.99 -0.75
C PRO A 100 9.15 -1.61 -1.42
N GLU A 101 9.78 -1.52 -2.59
CA GLU A 101 9.96 -0.27 -3.33
C GLU A 101 8.66 0.29 -3.91
N ILE A 102 7.64 -0.56 -4.10
CA ILE A 102 6.28 -0.12 -4.48
C ILE A 102 5.57 0.49 -3.27
N LEU A 103 5.65 -0.16 -2.12
CA LEU A 103 4.93 0.23 -0.91
C LEU A 103 5.52 1.49 -0.25
N ASP A 104 6.83 1.69 -0.34
CA ASP A 104 7.50 2.90 0.18
C ASP A 104 7.53 4.06 -0.83
N GLY A 105 7.07 3.82 -2.07
CA GLY A 105 7.00 4.83 -3.12
C GLY A 105 8.32 5.15 -3.82
N THR A 106 9.39 4.39 -3.57
CA THR A 106 10.70 4.58 -4.20
C THR A 106 10.64 4.32 -5.71
N VAL A 107 9.83 3.34 -6.13
CA VAL A 107 9.67 2.97 -7.54
C VAL A 107 8.21 3.06 -7.97
N ALA A 108 7.97 3.82 -9.01
CA ALA A 108 6.67 3.91 -9.66
C ALA A 108 6.58 2.91 -10.82
N TRP A 109 5.44 2.24 -10.91
CA TRP A 109 5.15 1.30 -11.98
C TRP A 109 4.18 1.89 -12.98
N CYS A 110 4.33 1.52 -14.23
CA CYS A 110 3.39 1.86 -15.30
C CYS A 110 2.96 0.60 -16.05
N GLN A 111 1.89 0.76 -16.81
CA GLN A 111 1.30 -0.29 -17.63
C GLN A 111 1.55 0.02 -19.11
N LEU A 112 2.13 -0.92 -19.84
CA LEU A 112 2.44 -0.79 -21.25
C LEU A 112 1.61 -1.78 -22.08
N PHE A 113 0.27 -1.69 -21.95
CA PHE A 113 -0.66 -2.61 -22.58
C PHE A 113 -1.09 -2.17 -23.98
N SER A 114 -1.19 -0.86 -24.20
CA SER A 114 -1.61 -0.32 -25.49
C SER A 114 -0.42 0.03 -26.36
N GLU A 115 -0.52 -0.21 -27.63
CA GLU A 115 0.43 0.17 -28.68
C GLU A 115 -0.31 0.86 -29.84
N PRO A 116 0.39 1.50 -30.79
CA PRO A 116 -0.27 2.19 -31.90
C PRO A 116 -1.23 1.34 -32.74
N GLY A 117 -0.99 0.04 -32.82
CA GLY A 117 -1.82 -0.90 -33.57
C GLY A 117 -2.86 -1.66 -32.75
N ALA A 118 -2.79 -1.63 -31.41
CA ALA A 118 -3.69 -2.38 -30.54
C ALA A 118 -3.84 -1.69 -29.16
N GLY A 119 -5.08 -1.57 -28.69
CA GLY A 119 -5.41 -1.03 -27.39
C GLY A 119 -6.37 -1.96 -26.65
N SER A 120 -7.66 -1.64 -26.65
CA SER A 120 -8.70 -2.50 -26.05
C SER A 120 -8.83 -3.87 -26.72
N ASP A 121 -8.33 -4.02 -27.92
CA ASP A 121 -8.20 -5.30 -28.64
C ASP A 121 -6.85 -5.97 -28.31
N LEU A 122 -6.81 -6.68 -27.21
CA LEU A 122 -5.60 -7.42 -26.78
C LEU A 122 -5.16 -8.46 -27.81
N ALA A 123 -6.09 -9.07 -28.51
CA ALA A 123 -5.78 -10.08 -29.54
C ALA A 123 -5.07 -9.49 -30.78
N GLY A 124 -5.11 -8.17 -30.93
CA GLY A 124 -4.45 -7.44 -32.01
C GLY A 124 -2.96 -7.12 -31.78
N LEU A 125 -2.42 -7.47 -30.60
CA LEU A 125 -1.01 -7.26 -30.27
C LEU A 125 -0.09 -8.10 -31.13
#